data_3c5e134c9306044026f664f2f23295ea
#
_entry.id   3c5e134c9306044026f664f2f23295ea
#
_cell.length_a   1.000
_cell.length_b   1.000
_cell.length_c   1.000
_cell.angle_alpha   90.00
_cell.angle_beta   90.00
_cell.angle_gamma   90.00
#
_symmetry.space_group_name_H-M   'P 1'
#
loop_
_entity.id
_entity.type
_entity.pdbx_description
1 polymer ?
#
loop_
_entity_poly.entity_id
_entity_poly.type
_entity_poly.pdbx_seq_one_letter_code
_entity_poly.pdbx_strand_id
1 'polypeptide(L)'
;MKPVVISGTGLFTPPHSISNDELVAAFNAYVELHNQEHAAQIAAGEVTALEPSSSAFIEKASGIKSRYVMEKSGILDPSHMTARIPERADDEISVQAEMCVAAAREALERAGKQPQDIDMVLVACSNMQRAYPAMAVEVQEALGIDGFGFDMNVACSSATFGIATAVDAVRNGRARAVLVLNPEITSGHLNFRDRDSHFIFGDACTAIVIEAAETATGAHQWEILDSRLKTSFSNNIRNNFGFMNRFDEAGIGQPDKLFRQQGRKVFKEVCPMAAQTIADTLAAAGLETKDVSRYWLHQANLNMNLLIVRTLLGRDATADEAPVILDSYANTSSAGSIIAFHRYQDDLPAGANGVICSFGAGYSIGCVVVRKK
;
A
#
# COMPACT_ATOMS: atom_id res chain seq x y z
N MET A 1 3.10 30.25 0.51
CA MET A 1 1.96 29.32 0.75
C MET A 1 1.97 28.94 2.23
N LYS A 2 0.80 28.62 2.83
CA LYS A 2 0.71 28.17 4.23
C LYS A 2 1.54 26.89 4.41
N PRO A 3 2.49 26.83 5.36
CA PRO A 3 3.23 25.60 5.63
C PRO A 3 2.30 24.50 6.18
N VAL A 4 2.46 23.28 5.68
CA VAL A 4 1.68 22.10 6.06
C VAL A 4 2.64 21.01 6.51
N VAL A 5 2.27 20.29 7.56
CA VAL A 5 3.09 19.23 8.12
C VAL A 5 2.33 17.90 8.21
N ILE A 6 3.07 16.81 8.14
CA ILE A 6 2.67 15.54 8.74
C ILE A 6 3.03 15.64 10.22
N SER A 7 2.02 15.58 11.10
CA SER A 7 2.20 15.72 12.54
C SER A 7 2.07 14.41 13.30
N GLY A 8 1.47 13.39 12.71
CA GLY A 8 1.33 12.07 13.32
C GLY A 8 1.15 10.98 12.28
N THR A 9 1.60 9.78 12.60
CA THR A 9 1.41 8.56 11.81
C THR A 9 1.01 7.41 12.71
N GLY A 10 0.22 6.46 12.19
CA GLY A 10 -0.18 5.25 12.90
C GLY A 10 -0.21 4.04 11.98
N LEU A 11 -0.10 2.86 12.59
CA LEU A 11 -0.01 1.59 11.90
C LEU A 11 -0.91 0.55 12.58
N PHE A 12 -1.76 -0.10 11.79
CA PHE A 12 -2.40 -1.34 12.18
C PHE A 12 -1.74 -2.49 11.44
N THR A 13 -1.18 -3.43 12.21
CA THR A 13 -0.63 -4.69 11.68
C THR A 13 -1.64 -5.80 11.93
N PRO A 14 -2.09 -6.54 10.90
CA PRO A 14 -3.02 -7.65 11.04
C PRO A 14 -2.52 -8.74 12.00
N PRO A 15 -3.45 -9.51 12.60
CA PRO A 15 -3.10 -10.43 13.69
C PRO A 15 -2.36 -11.69 13.24
N HIS A 16 -2.42 -12.05 11.96
CA HIS A 16 -1.82 -13.27 11.45
C HIS A 16 -0.61 -13.00 10.57
N SER A 17 0.45 -13.77 10.76
CA SER A 17 1.61 -13.80 9.87
C SER A 17 1.66 -15.14 9.12
N ILE A 18 2.09 -15.09 7.85
CA ILE A 18 2.37 -16.26 7.02
C ILE A 18 3.81 -16.13 6.53
N SER A 19 4.65 -17.11 6.84
CA SER A 19 6.00 -17.26 6.30
C SER A 19 5.98 -17.76 4.84
N ASN A 20 7.09 -17.60 4.12
CA ASN A 20 7.22 -18.23 2.80
C ASN A 20 7.10 -19.76 2.88
N ASP A 21 7.61 -20.39 3.94
CA ASP A 21 7.56 -21.84 4.08
C ASP A 21 6.13 -22.35 4.26
N GLU A 22 5.29 -21.68 5.09
CA GLU A 22 3.87 -22.00 5.23
C GLU A 22 3.12 -21.83 3.90
N LEU A 23 3.36 -20.71 3.21
CA LEU A 23 2.70 -20.41 1.95
C LEU A 23 3.09 -21.41 0.84
N VAL A 24 4.38 -21.73 0.74
CA VAL A 24 4.91 -22.70 -0.22
C VAL A 24 4.39 -24.10 0.06
N ALA A 25 4.29 -24.52 1.33
CA ALA A 25 3.72 -25.81 1.68
C ALA A 25 2.26 -25.93 1.20
N ALA A 26 1.43 -24.90 1.45
CA ALA A 26 0.04 -24.86 0.99
C ALA A 26 -0.06 -24.85 -0.54
N PHE A 27 0.75 -24.02 -1.21
CA PHE A 27 0.77 -23.94 -2.67
C PHE A 27 1.21 -25.26 -3.32
N ASN A 28 2.25 -25.91 -2.82
CA ASN A 28 2.74 -27.17 -3.39
C ASN A 28 1.75 -28.31 -3.16
N ALA A 29 1.05 -28.34 -2.03
CA ALA A 29 -0.04 -29.28 -1.80
C ALA A 29 -1.20 -29.07 -2.82
N TYR A 30 -1.55 -27.81 -3.11
CA TYR A 30 -2.50 -27.51 -4.19
C TYR A 30 -1.99 -27.99 -5.55
N VAL A 31 -0.72 -27.77 -5.89
CA VAL A 31 -0.11 -28.26 -7.14
C VAL A 31 -0.22 -29.77 -7.26
N GLU A 32 0.07 -30.51 -6.19
CA GLU A 32 -0.06 -31.97 -6.17
C GLU A 32 -1.51 -32.42 -6.39
N LEU A 33 -2.48 -31.84 -5.69
CA LEU A 33 -3.90 -32.13 -5.87
C LEU A 33 -4.36 -31.89 -7.30
N HIS A 34 -4.03 -30.72 -7.86
CA HIS A 34 -4.36 -30.36 -9.23
C HIS A 34 -3.77 -31.32 -10.25
N ASN A 35 -2.47 -31.66 -10.14
CA ASN A 35 -1.80 -32.54 -11.08
C ASN A 35 -2.31 -33.98 -10.99
N GLN A 36 -2.70 -34.46 -9.80
CA GLN A 36 -3.34 -35.76 -9.61
C GLN A 36 -4.74 -35.81 -10.24
N GLU A 37 -5.56 -34.78 -9.98
CA GLU A 37 -6.93 -34.67 -10.51
C GLU A 37 -6.93 -34.63 -12.04
N HIS A 38 -5.96 -33.95 -12.66
CA HIS A 38 -5.86 -33.79 -14.11
C HIS A 38 -4.85 -34.73 -14.77
N ALA A 39 -4.42 -35.82 -14.10
CA ALA A 39 -3.33 -36.67 -14.58
C ALA A 39 -3.55 -37.23 -16.00
N ALA A 40 -4.78 -37.64 -16.32
CA ALA A 40 -5.12 -38.15 -17.66
C ALA A 40 -5.03 -37.06 -18.75
N GLN A 41 -5.50 -35.85 -18.45
CA GLN A 41 -5.47 -34.70 -19.37
C GLN A 41 -4.05 -34.17 -19.56
N ILE A 42 -3.24 -34.22 -18.50
CA ILE A 42 -1.81 -33.86 -18.54
C ILE A 42 -1.05 -34.86 -19.42
N ALA A 43 -1.31 -36.17 -19.26
CA ALA A 43 -0.73 -37.21 -20.10
C ALA A 43 -1.13 -37.08 -21.56
N ALA A 44 -2.36 -36.62 -21.84
CA ALA A 44 -2.87 -36.34 -23.19
C ALA A 44 -2.36 -35.01 -23.77
N GLY A 45 -1.67 -34.17 -23.00
CA GLY A 45 -1.21 -32.83 -23.42
C GLY A 45 -2.32 -31.78 -23.51
N GLU A 46 -3.48 -32.04 -22.95
CA GLU A 46 -4.64 -31.13 -22.94
C GLU A 46 -4.55 -30.07 -21.82
N VAL A 47 -3.92 -30.43 -20.70
CA VAL A 47 -3.68 -29.59 -19.54
C VAL A 47 -2.20 -29.55 -19.24
N THR A 48 -1.67 -28.36 -18.95
CA THR A 48 -0.27 -28.21 -18.52
C THR A 48 -0.16 -28.49 -17.03
N ALA A 49 0.78 -29.36 -16.63
CA ALA A 49 1.07 -29.60 -15.23
C ALA A 49 1.51 -28.33 -14.53
N LEU A 50 1.04 -28.10 -13.30
CA LEU A 50 1.49 -26.99 -12.48
C LEU A 50 2.87 -27.31 -11.89
N GLU A 51 3.70 -26.27 -11.80
CA GLU A 51 5.05 -26.34 -11.24
C GLU A 51 5.05 -25.90 -9.75
N PRO A 52 5.82 -26.56 -8.88
CA PRO A 52 5.91 -26.17 -7.49
C PRO A 52 6.64 -24.83 -7.31
N SER A 53 6.45 -24.20 -6.17
CA SER A 53 7.16 -23.00 -5.72
C SER A 53 8.20 -23.34 -4.65
N SER A 54 9.03 -22.35 -4.27
CA SER A 54 9.97 -22.46 -3.15
C SER A 54 10.22 -21.12 -2.48
N SER A 55 10.56 -21.16 -1.18
CA SER A 55 10.91 -19.94 -0.41
C SER A 55 12.12 -19.23 -1.04
N ALA A 56 13.10 -19.96 -1.53
CA ALA A 56 14.27 -19.40 -2.21
C ALA A 56 13.89 -18.66 -3.51
N PHE A 57 12.93 -19.20 -4.28
CA PHE A 57 12.39 -18.52 -5.47
C PHE A 57 11.73 -17.18 -5.08
N ILE A 58 10.87 -17.19 -4.06
CA ILE A 58 10.15 -16.00 -3.60
C ILE A 58 11.15 -14.92 -3.13
N GLU A 59 12.09 -15.27 -2.26
CA GLU A 59 13.09 -14.32 -1.76
C GLU A 59 13.96 -13.73 -2.87
N LYS A 60 14.42 -14.56 -3.79
CA LYS A 60 15.22 -14.10 -4.95
C LYS A 60 14.43 -13.20 -5.88
N ALA A 61 13.16 -13.51 -6.12
CA ALA A 61 12.30 -12.75 -7.04
C ALA A 61 11.84 -11.41 -6.48
N SER A 62 11.65 -11.31 -5.16
CA SER A 62 10.96 -10.17 -4.54
C SER A 62 11.66 -9.55 -3.34
N GLY A 63 12.43 -10.32 -2.56
CA GLY A 63 12.93 -9.95 -1.24
C GLY A 63 11.96 -10.22 -0.10
N ILE A 64 10.76 -10.79 -0.36
CA ILE A 64 9.73 -11.09 0.62
C ILE A 64 10.09 -12.36 1.38
N LYS A 65 9.94 -12.35 2.73
CA LYS A 65 10.13 -13.51 3.61
C LYS A 65 8.85 -13.92 4.32
N SER A 66 8.00 -12.94 4.64
CA SER A 66 6.71 -13.16 5.30
C SER A 66 5.71 -12.05 4.92
N ARG A 67 4.48 -12.20 5.34
CA ARG A 67 3.40 -11.21 5.21
C ARG A 67 2.45 -11.29 6.39
N TYR A 68 1.86 -10.15 6.72
CA TYR A 68 0.72 -10.11 7.62
C TYR A 68 -0.57 -10.17 6.82
N VAL A 69 -1.59 -10.85 7.35
CA VAL A 69 -2.91 -11.00 6.72
C VAL A 69 -4.01 -10.95 7.77
N MET A 70 -5.19 -10.49 7.37
CA MET A 70 -6.37 -10.47 8.24
C MET A 70 -6.85 -11.89 8.60
N GLU A 71 -6.70 -12.84 7.66
CA GLU A 71 -7.10 -14.24 7.84
C GLU A 71 -6.14 -15.16 7.07
N LYS A 72 -5.68 -16.23 7.71
CA LYS A 72 -4.70 -17.15 7.10
C LYS A 72 -5.21 -18.56 6.87
N SER A 73 -6.27 -19.01 7.57
CA SER A 73 -6.69 -20.40 7.50
C SER A 73 -7.19 -20.79 6.12
N GLY A 74 -7.92 -19.90 5.46
CA GLY A 74 -8.39 -20.10 4.10
C GLY A 74 -7.28 -20.00 3.05
N ILE A 75 -6.32 -19.11 3.27
CA ILE A 75 -5.16 -18.96 2.38
C ILE A 75 -4.29 -20.22 2.40
N LEU A 76 -4.08 -20.81 3.57
CA LEU A 76 -3.24 -22.01 3.78
C LEU A 76 -3.97 -23.34 3.56
N ASP A 77 -5.26 -23.32 3.25
CA ASP A 77 -6.03 -24.50 2.87
C ASP A 77 -5.85 -24.78 1.37
N PRO A 78 -5.14 -25.86 0.95
CA PRO A 78 -4.86 -26.14 -0.46
C PRO A 78 -6.10 -26.30 -1.33
N SER A 79 -7.25 -26.67 -0.73
CA SER A 79 -8.52 -26.81 -1.45
C SER A 79 -9.22 -25.48 -1.70
N HIS A 80 -8.89 -24.44 -0.91
CA HIS A 80 -9.57 -23.15 -0.90
C HIS A 80 -8.70 -22.02 -1.45
N MET A 81 -7.53 -21.79 -0.84
CA MET A 81 -6.51 -20.80 -1.24
C MET A 81 -7.06 -19.37 -1.42
N THR A 82 -7.89 -18.95 -0.48
CA THR A 82 -8.51 -17.63 -0.44
C THR A 82 -8.79 -17.26 1.03
N ALA A 83 -8.60 -16.02 1.42
CA ALA A 83 -8.94 -15.57 2.77
C ALA A 83 -10.43 -15.78 3.06
N ARG A 84 -10.75 -16.28 4.26
CA ARG A 84 -12.12 -16.48 4.75
C ARG A 84 -12.47 -15.33 5.70
N ILE A 85 -12.83 -14.18 5.13
CA ILE A 85 -13.30 -13.03 5.91
C ILE A 85 -14.82 -13.01 5.81
N PRO A 86 -15.55 -13.39 6.87
CA PRO A 86 -17.02 -13.40 6.84
C PRO A 86 -17.55 -11.96 6.70
N GLU A 87 -18.64 -11.83 5.97
CA GLU A 87 -19.40 -10.60 5.92
C GLU A 87 -19.99 -10.29 7.30
N ARG A 88 -19.94 -9.04 7.70
CA ARG A 88 -20.50 -8.53 8.96
C ARG A 88 -21.90 -7.97 8.71
N ALA A 89 -22.72 -7.92 9.75
CA ALA A 89 -24.03 -7.28 9.70
C ALA A 89 -23.87 -5.76 9.45
N ASP A 90 -24.89 -5.13 8.84
CA ASP A 90 -24.83 -3.71 8.44
C ASP A 90 -24.70 -2.75 9.63
N ASP A 91 -25.04 -3.19 10.84
CA ASP A 91 -24.89 -2.42 12.09
C ASP A 91 -23.57 -2.68 12.82
N GLU A 92 -22.73 -3.59 12.30
CA GLU A 92 -21.38 -3.81 12.80
C GLU A 92 -20.37 -2.96 12.03
N ILE A 93 -19.33 -2.49 12.74
CA ILE A 93 -18.21 -1.79 12.06
C ILE A 93 -17.57 -2.68 11.02
N SER A 94 -17.38 -2.20 9.82
CA SER A 94 -16.77 -2.96 8.74
C SER A 94 -15.27 -3.22 9.00
N VAL A 95 -14.72 -4.28 8.41
CA VAL A 95 -13.31 -4.69 8.65
C VAL A 95 -12.34 -3.57 8.30
N GLN A 96 -12.52 -2.91 7.15
CA GLN A 96 -11.63 -1.80 6.78
C GLN A 96 -11.78 -0.59 7.71
N ALA A 97 -12.98 -0.28 8.17
CA ALA A 97 -13.18 0.82 9.12
C ALA A 97 -12.54 0.50 10.48
N GLU A 98 -12.63 -0.74 10.97
CA GLU A 98 -11.95 -1.19 12.19
C GLU A 98 -10.43 -1.02 12.09
N MET A 99 -9.81 -1.44 10.98
CA MET A 99 -8.39 -1.24 10.71
C MET A 99 -8.02 0.25 10.71
N CYS A 100 -8.85 1.08 10.07
CA CYS A 100 -8.68 2.53 10.05
C CYS A 100 -8.72 3.15 11.44
N VAL A 101 -9.72 2.80 12.25
CA VAL A 101 -9.89 3.30 13.62
C VAL A 101 -8.68 2.94 14.49
N ALA A 102 -8.17 1.71 14.37
CA ALA A 102 -7.00 1.26 15.10
C ALA A 102 -5.74 2.08 14.73
N ALA A 103 -5.46 2.25 13.43
CA ALA A 103 -4.32 3.06 12.97
C ALA A 103 -4.50 4.55 13.29
N ALA A 104 -5.73 5.07 13.20
CA ALA A 104 -6.04 6.48 13.46
C ALA A 104 -5.74 6.89 14.91
N ARG A 105 -6.04 6.03 15.87
CA ARG A 105 -5.78 6.32 17.29
C ARG A 105 -4.31 6.60 17.56
N GLU A 106 -3.41 5.81 17.05
CA GLU A 106 -1.96 6.05 17.17
C GLU A 106 -1.53 7.33 16.44
N ALA A 107 -2.05 7.57 15.23
CA ALA A 107 -1.72 8.78 14.47
C ALA A 107 -2.17 10.06 15.20
N LEU A 108 -3.37 10.06 15.77
CA LEU A 108 -3.91 11.18 16.57
C LEU A 108 -3.09 11.39 17.86
N GLU A 109 -2.75 10.32 18.58
CA GLU A 109 -1.90 10.39 19.78
C GLU A 109 -0.54 11.01 19.44
N ARG A 110 0.14 10.54 18.39
CA ARG A 110 1.44 11.09 17.96
C ARG A 110 1.35 12.53 17.48
N ALA A 111 0.22 12.93 16.90
CA ALA A 111 -0.05 14.31 16.51
C ALA A 111 -0.42 15.23 17.69
N GLY A 112 -0.73 14.67 18.86
CA GLY A 112 -1.29 15.42 20.01
C GLY A 112 -2.68 15.98 19.70
N LYS A 113 -3.50 15.25 18.93
CA LYS A 113 -4.84 15.65 18.46
C LYS A 113 -5.94 14.75 19.01
N GLN A 114 -7.12 15.35 19.14
CA GLN A 114 -8.37 14.64 19.38
C GLN A 114 -9.17 14.48 18.08
N PRO A 115 -10.11 13.54 17.99
CA PRO A 115 -10.97 13.42 16.81
C PRO A 115 -11.64 14.73 16.40
N GLN A 116 -12.04 15.57 17.36
CA GLN A 116 -12.69 16.86 17.14
C GLN A 116 -11.79 17.93 16.51
N ASP A 117 -10.49 17.69 16.44
CA ASP A 117 -9.52 18.55 15.76
C ASP A 117 -9.45 18.26 14.26
N ILE A 118 -10.03 17.13 13.81
CA ILE A 118 -10.03 16.67 12.41
C ILE A 118 -11.28 17.17 11.71
N ASP A 119 -11.11 17.90 10.60
CA ASP A 119 -12.22 18.41 9.79
C ASP A 119 -12.51 17.51 8.56
N MET A 120 -11.55 16.68 8.14
CA MET A 120 -11.69 15.84 6.95
C MET A 120 -11.09 14.46 7.17
N VAL A 121 -11.84 13.43 6.79
CA VAL A 121 -11.37 12.03 6.73
C VAL A 121 -11.27 11.59 5.28
N LEU A 122 -10.11 11.08 4.88
CA LEU A 122 -9.86 10.58 3.55
C LEU A 122 -9.37 9.13 3.62
N VAL A 123 -10.20 8.19 3.14
CA VAL A 123 -9.78 6.81 2.96
C VAL A 123 -9.24 6.63 1.54
N ALA A 124 -7.94 6.33 1.45
CA ALA A 124 -7.19 6.26 0.20
C ALA A 124 -6.51 4.90 0.08
N CYS A 125 -7.11 3.94 -0.63
CA CYS A 125 -6.61 2.58 -0.76
C CYS A 125 -6.93 1.95 -2.11
N SER A 126 -6.37 0.78 -2.37
CA SER A 126 -6.49 0.10 -3.67
C SER A 126 -7.85 -0.57 -3.89
N ASN A 127 -8.52 -0.97 -2.82
CA ASN A 127 -9.82 -1.64 -2.88
C ASN A 127 -10.70 -1.20 -1.70
N MET A 128 -11.88 -0.71 -2.00
CA MET A 128 -12.88 -0.40 -1.00
C MET A 128 -13.75 -1.63 -0.71
N GLN A 129 -14.07 -1.88 0.56
CA GLN A 129 -14.91 -3.01 0.97
C GLN A 129 -16.31 -2.93 0.33
N ARG A 130 -16.82 -1.71 0.10
CA ARG A 130 -18.08 -1.44 -0.59
C ARG A 130 -18.01 -0.11 -1.35
N ALA A 131 -18.97 0.08 -2.26
CA ALA A 131 -19.06 1.30 -3.05
C ALA A 131 -19.64 2.48 -2.26
N TYR A 132 -20.66 2.24 -1.41
CA TYR A 132 -21.30 3.23 -0.54
C TYR A 132 -22.09 2.54 0.59
N PRO A 133 -22.29 3.21 1.78
CA PRO A 133 -21.67 4.47 2.14
C PRO A 133 -20.15 4.37 2.13
N ALA A 134 -19.45 5.52 1.90
CA ALA A 134 -18.00 5.57 1.85
C ALA A 134 -17.35 5.06 3.15
N MET A 135 -16.21 4.40 3.05
CA MET A 135 -15.46 3.93 4.22
C MET A 135 -15.06 5.09 5.12
N ALA A 136 -14.69 6.23 4.53
CA ALA A 136 -14.35 7.44 5.26
C ALA A 136 -15.49 7.96 6.14
N VAL A 137 -16.73 7.84 5.70
CA VAL A 137 -17.92 8.28 6.46
C VAL A 137 -18.18 7.35 7.66
N GLU A 138 -17.98 6.06 7.48
CA GLU A 138 -18.08 5.10 8.59
C GLU A 138 -16.97 5.31 9.63
N VAL A 139 -15.73 5.55 9.20
CA VAL A 139 -14.61 5.87 10.08
C VAL A 139 -14.85 7.19 10.82
N GLN A 140 -15.39 8.19 10.14
CA GLN A 140 -15.76 9.47 10.72
C GLN A 140 -16.76 9.29 11.88
N GLU A 141 -17.82 8.51 11.68
CA GLU A 141 -18.79 8.16 12.71
C GLU A 141 -18.14 7.40 13.88
N ALA A 142 -17.37 6.35 13.57
CA ALA A 142 -16.72 5.51 14.58
C ALA A 142 -15.71 6.25 15.46
N LEU A 143 -15.09 7.33 14.95
CA LEU A 143 -14.17 8.19 15.71
C LEU A 143 -14.85 9.40 16.37
N GLY A 144 -16.11 9.71 16.03
CA GLY A 144 -16.80 10.89 16.50
C GLY A 144 -16.26 12.20 15.92
N ILE A 145 -15.85 12.17 14.65
CA ILE A 145 -15.35 13.34 13.91
C ILE A 145 -16.53 14.11 13.32
N ASP A 146 -16.65 15.40 13.65
CA ASP A 146 -17.61 16.30 13.04
C ASP A 146 -16.97 17.06 11.87
N GLY A 147 -17.24 16.60 10.64
CA GLY A 147 -16.65 17.16 9.44
C GLY A 147 -17.17 16.46 8.20
N PHE A 148 -16.30 16.19 7.24
CA PHE A 148 -16.66 15.47 6.03
C PHE A 148 -15.61 14.43 5.65
N GLY A 149 -16.03 13.41 4.90
CA GLY A 149 -15.11 12.36 4.43
C GLY A 149 -15.50 11.81 3.08
N PHE A 150 -14.53 11.26 2.37
CA PHE A 150 -14.75 10.54 1.12
C PHE A 150 -13.62 9.54 0.86
N ASP A 151 -13.89 8.59 -0.03
CA ASP A 151 -12.94 7.57 -0.45
C ASP A 151 -12.28 7.97 -1.77
N MET A 152 -11.02 7.55 -1.95
CA MET A 152 -10.31 7.66 -3.22
C MET A 152 -9.48 6.41 -3.52
N ASN A 153 -9.32 6.10 -4.80
CA ASN A 153 -8.54 4.97 -5.28
C ASN A 153 -7.58 5.39 -6.40
N VAL A 154 -6.30 5.26 -6.13
CA VAL A 154 -5.20 5.39 -7.11
C VAL A 154 -4.26 4.18 -6.94
N ALA A 155 -4.84 3.03 -6.67
CA ALA A 155 -4.10 1.78 -6.40
C ALA A 155 -2.96 2.00 -5.39
N CYS A 156 -1.75 1.49 -5.67
CA CYS A 156 -0.60 1.58 -4.75
C CYS A 156 -0.14 3.02 -4.47
N SER A 157 -0.56 4.01 -5.26
CA SER A 157 -0.21 5.42 -5.04
C SER A 157 -1.25 6.18 -4.20
N SER A 158 -2.31 5.51 -3.73
CA SER A 158 -3.41 6.18 -3.01
C SER A 158 -2.93 7.01 -1.81
N ALA A 159 -1.96 6.52 -1.04
CA ALA A 159 -1.42 7.26 0.11
C ALA A 159 -0.79 8.61 -0.29
N THR A 160 0.09 8.65 -1.28
CA THR A 160 0.75 9.89 -1.71
C THR A 160 -0.19 10.85 -2.41
N PHE A 161 -1.17 10.34 -3.18
CA PHE A 161 -2.25 11.15 -3.73
C PHE A 161 -3.16 11.68 -2.63
N GLY A 162 -3.44 10.88 -1.60
CA GLY A 162 -4.19 11.30 -0.40
C GLY A 162 -3.47 12.41 0.37
N ILE A 163 -2.14 12.29 0.57
CA ILE A 163 -1.32 13.34 1.18
C ILE A 163 -1.43 14.64 0.37
N ALA A 164 -1.24 14.59 -0.95
CA ALA A 164 -1.33 15.79 -1.79
C ALA A 164 -2.72 16.43 -1.72
N THR A 165 -3.80 15.64 -1.76
CA THR A 165 -5.18 16.10 -1.60
C THR A 165 -5.41 16.76 -0.24
N ALA A 166 -4.88 16.18 0.84
CA ALA A 166 -4.96 16.75 2.19
C ALA A 166 -4.21 18.07 2.30
N VAL A 167 -3.00 18.15 1.71
CA VAL A 167 -2.20 19.39 1.65
C VAL A 167 -2.99 20.50 0.98
N ASP A 168 -3.64 20.20 -0.15
CA ASP A 168 -4.47 21.19 -0.87
C ASP A 168 -5.68 21.63 -0.05
N ALA A 169 -6.34 20.70 0.66
CA ALA A 169 -7.46 21.04 1.55
C ALA A 169 -7.02 21.99 2.69
N VAL A 170 -5.86 21.73 3.32
CA VAL A 170 -5.32 22.56 4.40
C VAL A 170 -4.84 23.91 3.88
N ARG A 171 -4.11 23.94 2.76
CA ARG A 171 -3.59 25.20 2.17
C ARG A 171 -4.71 26.15 1.74
N ASN A 172 -5.79 25.60 1.23
CA ASN A 172 -6.96 26.39 0.80
C ASN A 172 -7.97 26.69 1.93
N GLY A 173 -7.66 26.31 3.16
CA GLY A 173 -8.50 26.58 4.34
C GLY A 173 -9.82 25.80 4.39
N ARG A 174 -9.94 24.72 3.60
CA ARG A 174 -11.11 23.84 3.64
C ARG A 174 -11.12 22.94 4.88
N ALA A 175 -9.95 22.58 5.37
CA ALA A 175 -9.76 21.81 6.59
C ALA A 175 -8.58 22.38 7.38
N ARG A 176 -8.65 22.34 8.71
CA ARG A 176 -7.53 22.66 9.62
C ARG A 176 -6.57 21.47 9.71
N ALA A 177 -7.14 20.28 9.86
CA ALA A 177 -6.44 19.02 9.88
C ALA A 177 -7.21 17.93 9.12
N VAL A 178 -6.49 17.04 8.49
CA VAL A 178 -6.98 15.93 7.67
C VAL A 178 -6.39 14.63 8.18
N LEU A 179 -7.22 13.61 8.34
CA LEU A 179 -6.84 12.24 8.62
C LEU A 179 -6.87 11.45 7.31
N VAL A 180 -5.71 11.02 6.82
CA VAL A 180 -5.56 10.15 5.63
C VAL A 180 -5.33 8.72 6.08
N LEU A 181 -6.10 7.77 5.57
CA LEU A 181 -6.14 6.37 5.98
C LEU A 181 -5.95 5.45 4.78
N ASN A 182 -5.17 4.39 4.96
CA ASN A 182 -4.82 3.46 3.88
C ASN A 182 -5.09 2.01 4.32
N PRO A 183 -6.37 1.58 4.43
CA PRO A 183 -6.71 0.21 4.81
C PRO A 183 -6.57 -0.74 3.61
N GLU A 184 -5.52 -1.53 3.60
CA GLU A 184 -5.22 -2.46 2.52
C GLU A 184 -5.44 -3.91 2.96
N ILE A 185 -6.45 -4.56 2.38
CA ILE A 185 -6.68 -6.01 2.47
C ILE A 185 -6.37 -6.61 1.10
N THR A 186 -5.09 -6.58 0.74
CA THR A 186 -4.62 -7.00 -0.58
C THR A 186 -4.68 -8.52 -0.76
N SER A 187 -4.71 -9.28 0.35
CA SER A 187 -4.96 -10.72 0.34
C SER A 187 -6.33 -11.08 -0.27
N GLY A 188 -7.30 -10.18 -0.18
CA GLY A 188 -8.66 -10.39 -0.69
C GLY A 188 -8.77 -10.43 -2.22
N HIS A 189 -7.79 -9.92 -2.94
CA HIS A 189 -7.80 -9.92 -4.41
C HIS A 189 -6.55 -10.56 -5.05
N LEU A 190 -5.71 -11.22 -4.26
CA LEU A 190 -4.57 -11.99 -4.76
C LEU A 190 -5.03 -13.37 -5.24
N ASN A 191 -4.49 -13.82 -6.37
CA ASN A 191 -4.63 -15.21 -6.78
C ASN A 191 -3.54 -16.07 -6.12
N PHE A 192 -3.84 -16.70 -5.01
CA PHE A 192 -2.91 -17.60 -4.32
C PHE A 192 -2.60 -18.89 -5.09
N ARG A 193 -3.33 -19.18 -6.18
CA ARG A 193 -3.07 -20.31 -7.09
C ARG A 193 -2.16 -19.95 -8.27
N ASP A 194 -1.71 -18.71 -8.37
CA ASP A 194 -0.77 -18.27 -9.40
C ASP A 194 0.66 -18.29 -8.87
N ARG A 195 1.48 -19.21 -9.41
CA ARG A 195 2.88 -19.40 -9.00
C ARG A 195 3.71 -18.12 -9.03
N ASP A 196 3.46 -17.25 -10.00
CA ASP A 196 4.27 -16.06 -10.23
C ASP A 196 3.89 -14.88 -9.33
N SER A 197 2.71 -14.95 -8.68
CA SER A 197 2.20 -13.83 -7.87
C SER A 197 1.67 -14.20 -6.49
N HIS A 198 1.46 -15.50 -6.15
CA HIS A 198 0.85 -15.95 -4.88
C HIS A 198 1.48 -15.39 -3.60
N PHE A 199 2.71 -14.88 -3.69
CA PHE A 199 3.50 -14.42 -2.56
C PHE A 199 3.55 -12.88 -2.42
N ILE A 200 3.03 -12.13 -3.39
CA ILE A 200 3.33 -10.69 -3.54
C ILE A 200 2.75 -9.86 -2.40
N PHE A 201 1.52 -10.14 -1.97
CA PHE A 201 0.76 -9.23 -1.14
C PHE A 201 0.70 -9.63 0.34
N GLY A 202 0.51 -8.59 1.18
CA GLY A 202 0.14 -8.65 2.58
C GLY A 202 -0.79 -7.51 2.93
N ASP A 203 -1.47 -7.61 4.08
CA ASP A 203 -2.46 -6.66 4.54
C ASP A 203 -1.86 -5.71 5.59
N ALA A 204 -2.33 -4.48 5.66
CA ALA A 204 -2.02 -3.49 6.70
C ALA A 204 -2.96 -2.28 6.58
N CYS A 205 -2.99 -1.45 7.62
CA CYS A 205 -3.57 -0.11 7.51
C CYS A 205 -2.62 0.93 8.08
N THR A 206 -2.49 2.06 7.40
CA THR A 206 -1.75 3.23 7.90
C THR A 206 -2.65 4.43 8.04
N ALA A 207 -2.29 5.33 8.95
CA ALA A 207 -2.95 6.59 9.20
C ALA A 207 -1.92 7.73 9.22
N ILE A 208 -2.32 8.90 8.70
CA ILE A 208 -1.47 10.10 8.63
C ILE A 208 -2.32 11.30 9.03
N VAL A 209 -1.86 12.10 9.98
CA VAL A 209 -2.45 13.41 10.29
C VAL A 209 -1.68 14.49 9.54
N ILE A 210 -2.40 15.27 8.73
CA ILE A 210 -1.86 16.38 7.95
C ILE A 210 -2.57 17.66 8.38
N GLU A 211 -1.80 18.67 8.80
CA GLU A 211 -2.34 19.91 9.32
C GLU A 211 -1.46 21.12 9.01
N ALA A 212 -1.99 22.31 9.30
CA ALA A 212 -1.21 23.52 9.23
C ALA A 212 -0.09 23.51 10.27
N ALA A 213 1.13 23.91 9.88
CA ALA A 213 2.27 23.91 10.78
C ALA A 213 2.09 24.80 12.02
N GLU A 214 1.24 25.83 11.93
CA GLU A 214 0.94 26.76 13.03
C GLU A 214 0.10 26.14 14.15
N THR A 215 -0.64 25.06 13.86
CA THR A 215 -1.51 24.36 14.81
C THR A 215 -0.94 23.01 15.27
N ALA A 216 0.17 22.58 14.66
CA ALA A 216 0.78 21.29 14.93
C ALA A 216 1.50 21.30 16.27
N THR A 217 1.21 20.29 17.11
CA THR A 217 1.76 20.12 18.46
C THR A 217 2.54 18.81 18.63
N GLY A 218 2.45 17.89 17.68
CA GLY A 218 3.17 16.61 17.72
C GLY A 218 4.70 16.78 17.79
N ALA A 219 5.37 15.85 18.48
CA ALA A 219 6.82 15.92 18.70
C ALA A 219 7.63 15.65 17.42
N HIS A 220 7.08 14.89 16.47
CA HIS A 220 7.75 14.45 15.24
C HIS A 220 7.02 15.03 14.01
N GLN A 221 7.31 16.29 13.68
CA GLN A 221 6.68 16.96 12.56
C GLN A 221 7.57 16.91 11.33
N TRP A 222 6.94 16.67 10.16
CA TRP A 222 7.59 16.72 8.86
C TRP A 222 6.89 17.74 7.96
N GLU A 223 7.56 18.84 7.67
CA GLU A 223 7.05 19.86 6.73
C GLU A 223 7.02 19.29 5.31
N ILE A 224 5.88 19.42 4.64
CA ILE A 224 5.72 19.03 3.23
C ILE A 224 6.19 20.20 2.36
N LEU A 225 7.36 20.02 1.75
CA LEU A 225 8.00 21.05 0.92
C LEU A 225 7.36 21.13 -0.46
N ASP A 226 7.21 19.97 -1.12
CA ASP A 226 6.60 19.86 -2.44
C ASP A 226 6.01 18.47 -2.64
N SER A 227 5.10 18.33 -3.60
CA SER A 227 4.53 17.06 -4.04
C SER A 227 4.26 17.07 -5.53
N ARG A 228 4.50 15.93 -6.18
CA ARG A 228 4.20 15.73 -7.60
C ARG A 228 3.46 14.43 -7.83
N LEU A 229 2.39 14.52 -8.63
CA LEU A 229 1.54 13.41 -9.00
C LEU A 229 1.61 13.20 -10.51
N LYS A 230 1.66 11.94 -10.94
CA LYS A 230 1.70 11.58 -12.36
C LYS A 230 0.91 10.30 -12.60
N THR A 231 0.14 10.28 -13.68
CA THR A 231 -0.54 9.07 -14.17
C THR A 231 -0.29 8.85 -15.64
N SER A 232 -0.28 7.58 -16.07
CA SER A 232 -0.16 7.18 -17.46
C SER A 232 -0.88 5.84 -17.64
N PHE A 233 -1.84 5.77 -18.56
CA PHE A 233 -2.63 4.55 -18.73
C PHE A 233 -1.78 3.35 -19.16
N SER A 234 -1.93 2.23 -18.44
CA SER A 234 -1.30 0.94 -18.74
C SER A 234 -2.13 -0.23 -18.20
N ASN A 235 -2.21 -1.30 -19.00
CA ASN A 235 -2.83 -2.57 -18.58
C ASN A 235 -1.84 -3.55 -17.93
N ASN A 236 -0.58 -3.15 -17.71
CA ASN A 236 0.45 -4.06 -17.20
C ASN A 236 0.28 -4.43 -15.72
N ILE A 237 -0.53 -3.68 -14.97
CA ILE A 237 -1.04 -4.05 -13.64
C ILE A 237 -2.54 -3.81 -13.66
N ARG A 238 -3.33 -4.87 -13.42
CA ARG A 238 -4.78 -4.78 -13.56
C ARG A 238 -5.51 -5.83 -12.74
N ASN A 239 -6.74 -5.53 -12.34
CA ASN A 239 -7.80 -6.50 -12.12
C ASN A 239 -9.11 -5.96 -12.73
N ASN A 240 -9.99 -6.86 -13.12
CA ASN A 240 -11.27 -6.50 -13.72
C ASN A 240 -12.45 -6.60 -12.72
N PHE A 241 -12.17 -6.63 -11.41
CA PHE A 241 -13.21 -6.63 -10.39
C PHE A 241 -13.91 -5.27 -10.32
N GLY A 242 -15.23 -5.29 -10.25
CA GLY A 242 -16.04 -4.09 -10.10
C GLY A 242 -17.53 -4.38 -10.25
N PHE A 243 -18.38 -3.37 -10.03
CA PHE A 243 -19.83 -3.54 -10.01
C PHE A 243 -20.42 -4.06 -11.34
N MET A 244 -19.71 -3.86 -12.47
CA MET A 244 -20.10 -4.37 -13.78
C MET A 244 -19.98 -5.89 -13.90
N ASN A 245 -19.25 -6.56 -13.01
CA ASN A 245 -19.04 -8.02 -13.09
C ASN A 245 -20.35 -8.83 -13.02
N ARG A 246 -21.37 -8.31 -12.34
CA ARG A 246 -22.68 -8.94 -12.23
C ARG A 246 -23.45 -9.03 -13.57
N PHE A 247 -23.04 -8.25 -14.58
CA PHE A 247 -23.69 -8.23 -15.89
C PHE A 247 -23.11 -9.22 -16.89
N ASP A 248 -21.97 -9.83 -16.56
CA ASP A 248 -21.32 -10.88 -17.34
C ASP A 248 -21.26 -12.16 -16.50
N GLU A 249 -22.29 -12.98 -16.61
CA GLU A 249 -22.42 -14.23 -15.81
C GLU A 249 -21.24 -15.20 -16.08
N ALA A 250 -20.73 -15.26 -17.30
CA ALA A 250 -19.59 -16.10 -17.66
C ALA A 250 -18.28 -15.59 -17.07
N GLY A 251 -18.23 -14.30 -16.76
CA GLY A 251 -17.05 -13.63 -16.15
C GLY A 251 -16.98 -13.74 -14.64
N ILE A 252 -18.04 -14.10 -13.94
CA ILE A 252 -18.06 -14.23 -12.47
C ILE A 252 -17.06 -15.30 -12.04
N GLY A 253 -16.16 -14.93 -11.10
CA GLY A 253 -15.14 -15.85 -10.56
C GLY A 253 -13.96 -16.15 -11.48
N GLN A 254 -13.90 -15.54 -12.68
CA GLN A 254 -12.76 -15.73 -13.57
C GLN A 254 -11.46 -15.12 -12.98
N PRO A 255 -10.29 -15.72 -13.29
CA PRO A 255 -8.99 -15.27 -12.73
C PRO A 255 -8.65 -13.81 -13.04
N ASP A 256 -9.22 -13.19 -14.09
CA ASP A 256 -9.01 -11.77 -14.42
C ASP A 256 -9.69 -10.80 -13.47
N LYS A 257 -10.57 -11.28 -12.58
CA LYS A 257 -11.16 -10.51 -11.47
C LYS A 257 -10.19 -10.36 -10.29
N LEU A 258 -9.12 -11.15 -10.28
CA LEU A 258 -8.03 -11.07 -9.32
C LEU A 258 -6.86 -10.26 -9.89
N PHE A 259 -5.88 -9.96 -9.04
CA PHE A 259 -4.68 -9.24 -9.43
C PHE A 259 -3.89 -10.00 -10.50
N ARG A 260 -3.42 -9.25 -11.50
CA ARG A 260 -2.46 -9.75 -12.49
C ARG A 260 -1.52 -8.65 -12.94
N GLN A 261 -0.28 -9.03 -13.27
CA GLN A 261 0.73 -8.10 -13.74
C GLN A 261 1.66 -8.71 -14.81
N GLN A 262 2.23 -7.83 -15.62
CA GLN A 262 3.33 -8.13 -16.50
C GLN A 262 4.63 -7.61 -15.88
N GLY A 263 5.13 -8.30 -14.83
CA GLY A 263 6.15 -7.79 -13.92
C GLY A 263 7.41 -7.25 -14.61
N ARG A 264 7.91 -7.89 -15.69
CA ARG A 264 9.08 -7.40 -16.44
C ARG A 264 8.85 -6.05 -17.12
N LYS A 265 7.64 -5.82 -17.66
CA LYS A 265 7.28 -4.53 -18.26
C LYS A 265 7.13 -3.47 -17.20
N VAL A 266 6.43 -3.80 -16.11
CA VAL A 266 6.28 -2.90 -14.95
C VAL A 266 7.64 -2.44 -14.46
N PHE A 267 8.56 -3.37 -14.21
CA PHE A 267 9.92 -3.06 -13.77
C PHE A 267 10.62 -2.07 -14.73
N LYS A 268 10.60 -2.36 -16.03
CA LYS A 268 11.26 -1.55 -17.06
C LYS A 268 10.67 -0.15 -17.19
N GLU A 269 9.37 0.00 -17.03
CA GLU A 269 8.65 1.26 -17.28
C GLU A 269 8.52 2.12 -16.01
N VAL A 270 8.22 1.52 -14.86
CA VAL A 270 7.94 2.25 -13.62
C VAL A 270 9.21 2.75 -12.93
N CYS A 271 10.30 1.96 -12.91
CA CYS A 271 11.53 2.40 -12.20
C CYS A 271 12.08 3.73 -12.73
N PRO A 272 12.29 3.93 -14.05
CA PRO A 272 12.76 5.22 -14.56
C PRO A 272 11.73 6.34 -14.35
N MET A 273 10.42 6.06 -14.45
CA MET A 273 9.39 7.07 -14.19
C MET A 273 9.41 7.53 -12.74
N ALA A 274 9.57 6.62 -11.79
CA ALA A 274 9.65 6.94 -10.36
C ALA A 274 10.90 7.77 -10.06
N ALA A 275 12.08 7.34 -10.54
CA ALA A 275 13.33 8.08 -10.36
C ALA A 275 13.23 9.49 -10.94
N GLN A 276 12.69 9.65 -12.15
CA GLN A 276 12.51 10.97 -12.76
C GLN A 276 11.54 11.85 -11.97
N THR A 277 10.41 11.28 -11.52
CA THR A 277 9.42 12.03 -10.73
C THR A 277 10.02 12.50 -9.40
N ILE A 278 10.82 11.67 -8.73
CA ILE A 278 11.55 12.05 -7.51
C ILE A 278 12.53 13.21 -7.80
N ALA A 279 13.37 13.07 -8.83
CA ALA A 279 14.34 14.09 -9.20
C ALA A 279 13.66 15.44 -9.52
N ASP A 280 12.57 15.41 -10.29
CA ASP A 280 11.79 16.59 -10.64
C ASP A 280 11.15 17.27 -9.41
N THR A 281 10.67 16.47 -8.43
CA THR A 281 10.06 17.00 -7.20
C THR A 281 11.11 17.61 -6.29
N LEU A 282 12.27 16.98 -6.15
CA LEU A 282 13.42 17.53 -5.40
C LEU A 282 13.86 18.86 -6.00
N ALA A 283 14.05 18.92 -7.32
CA ALA A 283 14.44 20.17 -8.01
C ALA A 283 13.43 21.29 -7.79
N ALA A 284 12.12 21.00 -7.81
CA ALA A 284 11.07 21.98 -7.51
C ALA A 284 11.11 22.47 -6.05
N ALA A 285 11.52 21.59 -5.12
CA ALA A 285 11.76 21.95 -3.72
C ALA A 285 13.12 22.66 -3.48
N GLY A 286 13.92 22.88 -4.53
CA GLY A 286 15.26 23.47 -4.42
C GLY A 286 16.32 22.55 -3.81
N LEU A 287 16.12 21.22 -3.94
CA LEU A 287 17.00 20.19 -3.38
C LEU A 287 17.61 19.33 -4.49
N GLU A 288 18.75 18.74 -4.19
CA GLU A 288 19.41 17.70 -4.99
C GLU A 288 19.27 16.31 -4.30
N THR A 289 19.53 15.24 -5.02
CA THR A 289 19.47 13.87 -4.46
C THR A 289 20.43 13.66 -3.29
N LYS A 290 21.57 14.35 -3.28
CA LYS A 290 22.57 14.31 -2.17
C LYS A 290 22.06 14.94 -0.87
N ASP A 291 21.01 15.80 -0.94
CA ASP A 291 20.43 16.49 0.22
C ASP A 291 19.37 15.63 0.93
N VAL A 292 19.07 14.44 0.40
CA VAL A 292 18.07 13.53 0.92
C VAL A 292 18.72 12.53 1.86
N SER A 293 18.25 12.52 3.11
CA SER A 293 18.71 11.57 4.14
C SER A 293 18.04 10.20 4.01
N ARG A 294 16.79 10.15 3.54
CA ARG A 294 16.03 8.89 3.47
C ARG A 294 14.95 8.89 2.40
N TYR A 295 14.83 7.74 1.70
CA TYR A 295 13.81 7.45 0.69
C TYR A 295 12.86 6.37 1.21
N TRP A 296 11.61 6.70 1.52
CA TRP A 296 10.55 5.76 1.89
C TRP A 296 9.72 5.43 0.64
N LEU A 297 10.15 4.40 -0.07
CA LEU A 297 9.56 4.00 -1.33
C LEU A 297 8.44 3.00 -1.14
N HIS A 298 7.57 2.90 -2.13
CA HIS A 298 6.60 1.82 -2.23
C HIS A 298 7.29 0.45 -2.15
N GLN A 299 6.75 -0.45 -1.35
CA GLN A 299 7.33 -1.74 -1.02
C GLN A 299 6.75 -2.85 -1.92
N ALA A 300 6.98 -2.75 -3.24
CA ALA A 300 6.48 -3.73 -4.21
C ALA A 300 7.47 -4.87 -4.48
N ASN A 301 8.75 -4.53 -4.61
CA ASN A 301 9.82 -5.45 -4.94
C ASN A 301 11.16 -4.80 -4.56
N LEU A 302 12.02 -5.54 -3.87
CA LEU A 302 13.32 -5.04 -3.40
C LEU A 302 14.19 -4.53 -4.55
N ASN A 303 14.23 -5.29 -5.66
CA ASN A 303 15.08 -4.92 -6.81
C ASN A 303 14.61 -3.63 -7.49
N MET A 304 13.30 -3.32 -7.46
CA MET A 304 12.79 -2.04 -7.96
C MET A 304 13.29 -0.89 -7.09
N ASN A 305 13.19 -1.00 -5.76
CA ASN A 305 13.63 0.02 -4.83
C ASN A 305 15.14 0.28 -4.95
N LEU A 306 15.94 -0.79 -4.99
CA LEU A 306 17.39 -0.69 -5.19
C LEU A 306 17.74 0.01 -6.51
N LEU A 307 17.06 -0.31 -7.61
CA LEU A 307 17.32 0.31 -8.91
C LEU A 307 16.94 1.79 -8.90
N ILE A 308 15.77 2.16 -8.34
CA ILE A 308 15.32 3.55 -8.27
C ILE A 308 16.34 4.40 -7.50
N VAL A 309 16.75 3.97 -6.29
CA VAL A 309 17.67 4.76 -5.47
C VAL A 309 19.08 4.77 -6.07
N ARG A 310 19.54 3.65 -6.65
CA ARG A 310 20.82 3.64 -7.40
C ARG A 310 20.81 4.64 -8.55
N THR A 311 19.70 4.75 -9.28
CA THR A 311 19.55 5.72 -10.37
C THR A 311 19.63 7.16 -9.87
N LEU A 312 19.07 7.45 -8.70
CA LEU A 312 19.10 8.77 -8.07
C LEU A 312 20.49 9.14 -7.49
N LEU A 313 21.14 8.19 -6.82
CA LEU A 313 22.39 8.43 -6.09
C LEU A 313 23.65 8.18 -6.94
N GLY A 314 23.55 7.46 -8.07
CA GLY A 314 24.68 6.99 -8.85
C GLY A 314 25.49 5.88 -8.17
N ARG A 315 25.00 5.34 -7.05
CA ARG A 315 25.59 4.25 -6.25
C ARG A 315 24.51 3.46 -5.54
N ASP A 316 24.86 2.33 -4.95
CA ASP A 316 23.96 1.60 -4.07
C ASP A 316 23.63 2.41 -2.81
N ALA A 317 22.37 2.36 -2.40
CA ALA A 317 21.91 2.94 -1.15
C ALA A 317 22.28 2.04 0.04
N THR A 318 22.50 2.64 1.20
CA THR A 318 22.55 1.93 2.47
C THR A 318 21.13 1.55 2.93
N ALA A 319 21.02 0.64 3.90
CA ALA A 319 19.73 0.29 4.50
C ALA A 319 19.05 1.48 5.19
N ASP A 320 19.84 2.40 5.74
CA ASP A 320 19.32 3.63 6.37
C ASP A 320 18.79 4.63 5.34
N GLU A 321 19.41 4.73 4.16
CA GLU A 321 18.97 5.62 3.10
C GLU A 321 17.68 5.14 2.41
N ALA A 322 17.49 3.82 2.30
CA ALA A 322 16.32 3.21 1.67
C ALA A 322 15.81 2.03 2.49
N PRO A 323 15.13 2.28 3.64
CA PRO A 323 14.67 1.22 4.52
C PRO A 323 13.64 0.31 3.85
N VAL A 324 13.69 -0.96 4.23
CA VAL A 324 12.85 -2.03 3.69
C VAL A 324 11.94 -2.56 4.79
N ILE A 325 10.64 -2.70 4.47
CA ILE A 325 9.67 -3.44 5.30
C ILE A 325 9.05 -4.61 4.53
N LEU A 326 9.40 -4.70 3.26
CA LEU A 326 8.90 -5.69 2.31
C LEU A 326 9.17 -7.13 2.76
N ASP A 327 10.29 -7.37 3.43
CA ASP A 327 10.69 -8.69 3.95
C ASP A 327 9.69 -9.26 4.95
N SER A 328 9.03 -8.41 5.73
CA SER A 328 8.09 -8.79 6.79
C SER A 328 6.61 -8.49 6.48
N TYR A 329 6.33 -7.45 5.69
CA TYR A 329 4.97 -7.04 5.35
C TYR A 329 4.54 -7.46 3.94
N ALA A 330 5.48 -7.87 3.06
CA ALA A 330 5.27 -8.00 1.63
C ALA A 330 4.78 -6.67 1.02
N ASN A 331 4.11 -6.72 -0.13
CA ASN A 331 3.52 -5.53 -0.75
C ASN A 331 2.14 -5.26 -0.15
N THR A 332 2.04 -4.23 0.65
CA THR A 332 0.79 -3.75 1.25
C THR A 332 0.17 -2.59 0.45
N SER A 333 0.34 -2.59 -0.87
CA SER A 333 -0.19 -1.58 -1.78
C SER A 333 0.13 -0.15 -1.33
N SER A 334 -0.87 0.71 -1.09
CA SER A 334 -0.65 2.11 -0.71
C SER A 334 -0.04 2.30 0.67
N ALA A 335 -0.21 1.36 1.60
CA ALA A 335 0.31 1.46 2.95
C ALA A 335 1.84 1.31 3.02
N GLY A 336 2.49 0.61 2.07
CA GLY A 336 3.87 0.18 2.17
C GLY A 336 4.89 1.32 2.36
N SER A 337 4.79 2.41 1.60
CA SER A 337 5.67 3.58 1.77
C SER A 337 5.46 4.29 3.10
N ILE A 338 4.22 4.30 3.59
CA ILE A 338 3.85 4.94 4.86
C ILE A 338 4.29 4.07 6.05
N ILE A 339 4.22 2.74 5.95
CA ILE A 339 4.81 1.85 6.97
C ILE A 339 6.32 2.09 7.07
N ALA A 340 7.02 2.20 5.94
CA ALA A 340 8.45 2.51 5.93
C ALA A 340 8.72 3.89 6.56
N PHE A 341 7.94 4.91 6.22
CA PHE A 341 8.01 6.23 6.83
C PHE A 341 7.73 6.17 8.33
N HIS A 342 6.63 5.56 8.75
CA HIS A 342 6.24 5.45 10.17
C HIS A 342 7.33 4.80 11.03
N ARG A 343 7.98 3.75 10.54
CA ARG A 343 8.99 2.99 11.29
C ARG A 343 10.38 3.61 11.30
N TYR A 344 10.72 4.38 10.25
CA TYR A 344 12.08 4.86 10.02
C TYR A 344 12.13 6.39 9.84
N GLN A 345 11.44 7.15 10.71
CA GLN A 345 11.45 8.61 10.68
C GLN A 345 12.00 9.25 11.96
N ASP A 346 11.90 8.55 13.09
CA ASP A 346 12.12 9.15 14.41
C ASP A 346 13.60 9.41 14.71
N ASP A 347 14.51 8.60 14.18
CA ASP A 347 15.97 8.68 14.35
C ASP A 347 16.66 9.79 13.58
N LEU A 348 16.00 10.37 12.58
CA LEU A 348 16.56 11.45 11.77
C LEU A 348 16.60 12.78 12.56
N PRO A 349 17.66 13.61 12.40
CA PRO A 349 17.74 14.91 13.06
C PRO A 349 16.80 15.96 12.44
N ALA A 350 16.52 17.03 13.19
CA ALA A 350 15.85 18.21 12.66
C ALA A 350 16.61 18.77 11.45
N GLY A 351 15.89 19.21 10.44
CA GLY A 351 16.44 19.67 9.16
C GLY A 351 16.72 18.57 8.13
N ALA A 352 16.64 17.27 8.50
CA ALA A 352 16.80 16.16 7.56
C ALA A 352 15.70 16.19 6.50
N ASN A 353 16.08 16.04 5.22
CA ASN A 353 15.13 15.90 4.13
C ASN A 353 14.85 14.43 3.83
N GLY A 354 13.62 14.14 3.43
CA GLY A 354 13.21 12.79 3.04
C GLY A 354 12.23 12.81 1.86
N VAL A 355 12.08 11.64 1.25
CA VAL A 355 11.19 11.43 0.10
C VAL A 355 10.26 10.27 0.40
N ILE A 356 8.95 10.50 0.37
CA ILE A 356 7.92 9.46 0.37
C ILE A 356 7.46 9.32 -1.09
N CYS A 357 7.66 8.13 -1.69
CA CYS A 357 7.26 7.91 -3.07
C CYS A 357 6.52 6.58 -3.22
N SER A 358 5.32 6.65 -3.77
CA SER A 358 4.50 5.50 -4.14
C SER A 358 4.35 5.42 -5.65
N PHE A 359 4.27 4.19 -6.16
CA PHE A 359 4.08 3.93 -7.59
C PHE A 359 3.34 2.60 -7.78
N GLY A 360 2.57 2.48 -8.85
CA GLY A 360 1.82 1.26 -9.11
C GLY A 360 0.90 1.32 -10.31
N ALA A 361 -0.20 0.59 -10.18
CA ALA A 361 -1.19 0.47 -11.25
C ALA A 361 -1.69 1.83 -11.74
N GLY A 362 -1.97 1.87 -12.99
CA GLY A 362 -2.40 3.07 -13.65
C GLY A 362 -1.69 3.25 -15.00
N TYR A 363 -0.37 3.52 -15.15
CA TYR A 363 0.49 3.73 -13.98
C TYR A 363 0.15 5.00 -13.22
N SER A 364 0.47 4.98 -11.94
CA SER A 364 0.40 6.15 -11.09
C SER A 364 1.71 6.28 -10.28
N ILE A 365 2.17 7.51 -10.07
CA ILE A 365 3.33 7.83 -9.24
C ILE A 365 2.97 9.06 -8.43
N GLY A 366 3.18 9.01 -7.12
CA GLY A 366 3.10 10.15 -6.23
C GLY A 366 4.39 10.28 -5.43
N CYS A 367 4.97 11.47 -5.43
CA CYS A 367 6.18 11.82 -4.70
C CYS A 367 5.90 13.00 -3.78
N VAL A 368 6.31 12.89 -2.52
CA VAL A 368 6.19 13.92 -1.50
C VAL A 368 7.57 14.15 -0.87
N VAL A 369 8.08 15.37 -0.97
CA VAL A 369 9.35 15.80 -0.37
C VAL A 369 9.05 16.44 0.97
N VAL A 370 9.71 15.97 2.02
CA VAL A 370 9.46 16.39 3.39
C VAL A 370 10.74 16.80 4.11
N ARG A 371 10.61 17.68 5.11
CA ARG A 371 11.71 18.10 6.00
C ARG A 371 11.32 17.95 7.44
N LYS A 372 12.17 17.31 8.24
CA LYS A 372 11.95 17.17 9.68
C LYS A 372 12.10 18.52 10.39
N LYS A 373 11.14 18.85 11.24
CA LYS A 373 11.12 20.09 12.03
C LYS A 373 11.90 19.93 13.32
#